data_6bb0e25ae47036c4fbcdd1a851f5d5b3
#
_entry.id   6bb0e25ae47036c4fbcdd1a851f5d5b3
#
_cell.length_a   1.000
_cell.length_b   1.000
_cell.length_c   1.000
_cell.angle_alpha   90.00
_cell.angle_beta   90.00
_cell.angle_gamma   90.00
#
_symmetry.space_group_name_H-M   'P 1'
#
loop_
_entity.id
_entity.type
_entity.pdbx_description
1 polymer ?
#
loop_
_entity_poly.entity_id
_entity_poly.type
_entity_poly.pdbx_seq_one_letter_code
_entity_poly.pdbx_strand_id
1 'polypeptide(L)'
;MSTHLSPWPDHCQGAVSLTFDDGVASQLNIAIPLLDKYGLHATFYVNPRANYQEQLLPWRVAAMTGHEIGNHTVSHPCSKNFAFIADAGRRGLEEMSLDDIEQEIVEAGRRIREVIPEQTAVSYGYTCYQPFVGRGPTRQSYVPVVAKHCVAGRGRGERPNDPRHCDLWYLWSTPCERMTGAELVGLAEQAAAQGRWAILTFMG
;
A
#
# COMPACT_ATOMS: atom_id res chain seq x y z
N MET A 1 15.79 29.04 21.51
CA MET A 1 15.31 28.50 20.21
C MET A 1 15.61 27.01 20.20
N SER A 2 14.60 26.18 20.31
CA SER A 2 14.79 24.74 20.29
C SER A 2 15.11 24.32 18.83
N THR A 3 16.33 23.90 18.57
CA THR A 3 16.71 23.28 17.30
C THR A 3 16.05 21.91 17.23
N HIS A 4 14.79 21.86 16.81
CA HIS A 4 14.19 20.58 16.43
C HIS A 4 14.95 20.07 15.20
N LEU A 5 15.84 19.12 15.41
CA LEU A 5 16.46 18.37 14.32
C LEU A 5 15.31 17.76 13.49
N SER A 6 15.34 18.01 12.18
CA SER A 6 14.40 17.38 11.26
C SER A 6 14.53 15.86 11.42
N PRO A 7 13.42 15.10 11.49
CA PRO A 7 13.46 13.63 11.49
C PRO A 7 13.89 13.05 10.14
N TRP A 8 14.06 13.91 9.14
CA TRP A 8 14.41 13.52 7.77
C TRP A 8 15.91 13.61 7.52
N PRO A 9 16.50 12.65 6.78
CA PRO A 9 17.92 12.69 6.40
C PRO A 9 18.21 13.83 5.40
N ASP A 10 19.47 14.14 5.23
CA ASP A 10 20.02 14.97 4.16
C ASP A 10 19.37 16.37 4.01
N HIS A 11 18.99 16.98 5.13
CA HIS A 11 18.30 18.29 5.16
C HIS A 11 16.93 18.32 4.48
N CYS A 12 16.34 17.16 4.16
CA CYS A 12 14.98 17.08 3.68
C CYS A 12 13.99 17.66 4.67
N GLN A 13 12.92 18.29 4.16
CA GLN A 13 11.88 18.91 4.99
C GLN A 13 10.71 17.99 5.25
N GLY A 14 10.54 16.94 4.42
CA GLY A 14 9.47 15.95 4.49
C GLY A 14 9.72 14.82 3.54
N ALA A 15 8.76 13.90 3.43
CA ALA A 15 8.82 12.80 2.47
C ALA A 15 7.50 12.63 1.72
N VAL A 16 7.60 12.07 0.51
CA VAL A 16 6.45 11.66 -0.29
C VAL A 16 6.67 10.22 -0.76
N SER A 17 5.68 9.36 -0.55
CA SER A 17 5.63 8.03 -1.18
C SER A 17 4.51 7.98 -2.18
N LEU A 18 4.80 7.44 -3.36
CA LEU A 18 3.81 7.16 -4.39
C LEU A 18 3.43 5.68 -4.29
N THR A 19 2.14 5.39 -4.15
CA THR A 19 1.65 4.02 -4.00
C THR A 19 0.53 3.75 -4.99
N PHE A 20 0.49 2.55 -5.54
CA PHE A 20 -0.48 2.13 -6.55
C PHE A 20 -1.10 0.80 -6.11
N ASP A 21 -2.43 0.68 -6.21
CA ASP A 21 -3.16 -0.51 -5.79
C ASP A 21 -3.58 -1.39 -6.98
N ASP A 22 -3.88 -2.67 -6.70
CA ASP A 22 -4.49 -3.67 -7.57
C ASP A 22 -3.60 -4.30 -8.65
N GLY A 23 -2.43 -3.76 -8.93
CA GLY A 23 -1.51 -4.33 -9.91
C GLY A 23 -2.10 -4.40 -11.32
N VAL A 24 -2.76 -3.32 -11.78
CA VAL A 24 -3.43 -3.27 -13.10
C VAL A 24 -2.46 -2.94 -14.24
N ALA A 25 -2.84 -3.31 -15.48
CA ALA A 25 -1.99 -3.18 -16.65
C ALA A 25 -1.54 -1.74 -16.95
N SER A 26 -2.35 -0.72 -16.63
CA SER A 26 -2.00 0.69 -16.81
C SER A 26 -0.78 1.09 -15.97
N GLN A 27 -0.59 0.48 -14.81
CA GLN A 27 0.56 0.75 -13.95
C GLN A 27 1.86 0.28 -14.61
N LEU A 28 1.87 -0.92 -15.19
CA LEU A 28 3.01 -1.45 -15.95
C LEU A 28 3.28 -0.67 -17.24
N ASN A 29 2.23 -0.30 -17.96
CA ASN A 29 2.35 0.26 -19.30
C ASN A 29 2.50 1.78 -19.33
N ILE A 30 2.09 2.48 -18.29
CA ILE A 30 2.05 3.95 -18.22
C ILE A 30 2.78 4.48 -17.00
N ALA A 31 2.41 4.03 -15.78
CA ALA A 31 2.94 4.61 -14.55
C ALA A 31 4.43 4.32 -14.38
N ILE A 32 4.87 3.07 -14.50
CA ILE A 32 6.28 2.68 -14.36
C ILE A 32 7.17 3.39 -15.37
N PRO A 33 6.89 3.37 -16.69
CA PRO A 33 7.71 4.10 -17.66
C PRO A 33 7.79 5.61 -17.39
N LEU A 34 6.71 6.20 -16.86
CA LEU A 34 6.70 7.62 -16.50
C LEU A 34 7.56 7.90 -15.26
N LEU A 35 7.45 7.07 -14.23
CA LEU A 35 8.25 7.19 -13.01
C LEU A 35 9.75 7.01 -13.33
N ASP A 36 10.10 5.98 -14.07
CA ASP A 36 11.48 5.70 -14.51
C ASP A 36 12.08 6.90 -15.28
N LYS A 37 11.29 7.50 -16.19
CA LYS A 37 11.71 8.68 -16.95
C LYS A 37 12.14 9.85 -16.06
N TYR A 38 11.52 9.99 -14.89
CA TYR A 38 11.81 11.06 -13.94
C TYR A 38 12.68 10.62 -12.76
N GLY A 39 13.19 9.38 -12.76
CA GLY A 39 14.00 8.83 -11.67
C GLY A 39 13.24 8.70 -10.35
N LEU A 40 11.93 8.47 -10.43
CA LEU A 40 11.06 8.29 -9.27
C LEU A 40 10.76 6.82 -9.06
N HIS A 41 10.68 6.41 -7.80
CA HIS A 41 10.27 5.06 -7.41
C HIS A 41 8.92 5.10 -6.71
N ALA A 42 8.22 3.96 -6.74
CA ALA A 42 6.90 3.81 -6.12
C ALA A 42 6.72 2.40 -5.55
N THR A 43 5.71 2.23 -4.71
CA THR A 43 5.25 0.92 -4.25
C THR A 43 4.00 0.53 -5.03
N PHE A 44 4.00 -0.68 -5.59
CA PHE A 44 2.86 -1.28 -6.28
C PHE A 44 2.31 -2.44 -5.47
N TYR A 45 1.16 -2.26 -4.86
CA TYR A 45 0.46 -3.29 -4.10
C TYR A 45 -0.29 -4.23 -5.05
N VAL A 46 0.19 -5.46 -5.16
CA VAL A 46 -0.33 -6.43 -6.15
C VAL A 46 -1.08 -7.57 -5.48
N ASN A 47 -2.04 -8.14 -6.20
CA ASN A 47 -2.77 -9.35 -5.81
C ASN A 47 -2.24 -10.54 -6.60
N PRO A 48 -1.33 -11.37 -6.07
CA PRO A 48 -0.78 -12.53 -6.77
C PRO A 48 -1.81 -13.66 -6.81
N ARG A 49 -2.61 -13.73 -7.88
CA ARG A 49 -3.73 -14.67 -8.05
C ARG A 49 -3.26 -16.08 -8.47
N ALA A 50 -4.16 -16.93 -8.99
CA ALA A 50 -3.86 -18.33 -9.29
C ALA A 50 -2.72 -18.53 -10.29
N ASN A 51 -2.57 -17.61 -11.26
CA ASN A 51 -1.50 -17.61 -12.27
C ASN A 51 -0.34 -16.67 -11.90
N TYR A 52 -0.03 -16.53 -10.62
CA TYR A 52 0.91 -15.51 -10.11
C TYR A 52 2.32 -15.62 -10.69
N GLN A 53 2.79 -16.82 -11.06
CA GLN A 53 4.12 -16.97 -11.65
C GLN A 53 4.26 -16.16 -12.93
N GLU A 54 3.28 -16.23 -13.83
CA GLU A 54 3.28 -15.45 -15.06
C GLU A 54 2.88 -13.99 -14.80
N GLN A 55 1.87 -13.78 -13.97
CA GLN A 55 1.37 -12.45 -13.60
C GLN A 55 2.46 -11.55 -13.02
N LEU A 56 3.35 -12.09 -12.17
CA LEU A 56 4.38 -11.33 -11.47
C LEU A 56 5.67 -11.12 -12.25
N LEU A 57 5.90 -11.80 -13.39
CA LEU A 57 7.12 -11.61 -14.19
C LEU A 57 7.38 -10.15 -14.59
N PRO A 58 6.41 -9.38 -15.15
CA PRO A 58 6.64 -7.97 -15.44
C PRO A 58 6.88 -7.12 -14.20
N TRP A 59 6.29 -7.48 -13.06
CA TRP A 59 6.51 -6.81 -11.77
C TRP A 59 7.93 -7.05 -11.22
N ARG A 60 8.52 -8.23 -11.50
CA ARG A 60 9.92 -8.49 -11.17
C ARG A 60 10.85 -7.54 -11.93
N VAL A 61 10.54 -7.23 -13.19
CA VAL A 61 11.31 -6.24 -13.96
C VAL A 61 11.20 -4.87 -13.29
N ALA A 62 10.01 -4.45 -12.88
CA ALA A 62 9.83 -3.21 -12.15
C ALA A 62 10.58 -3.17 -10.80
N ALA A 63 10.62 -4.29 -10.08
CA ALA A 63 11.39 -4.38 -8.84
C ALA A 63 12.89 -4.20 -9.09
N MET A 64 13.42 -4.69 -10.21
CA MET A 64 14.83 -4.53 -10.59
C MET A 64 15.21 -3.08 -10.96
N THR A 65 14.22 -2.23 -11.29
CA THR A 65 14.42 -0.79 -11.53
C THR A 65 14.21 0.07 -10.28
N GLY A 66 14.00 -0.57 -9.12
CA GLY A 66 13.94 0.12 -7.82
C GLY A 66 12.53 0.35 -7.27
N HIS A 67 11.47 -0.12 -7.94
CA HIS A 67 10.13 -0.08 -7.40
C HIS A 67 9.93 -1.18 -6.35
N GLU A 68 9.07 -0.94 -5.37
CA GLU A 68 8.62 -1.98 -4.44
C GLU A 68 7.36 -2.67 -4.98
N ILE A 69 7.33 -4.00 -4.90
CA ILE A 69 6.14 -4.81 -5.18
C ILE A 69 5.55 -5.26 -3.85
N GLY A 70 4.57 -4.52 -3.38
CA GLY A 70 3.95 -4.69 -2.07
C GLY A 70 2.83 -5.74 -2.06
N ASN A 71 2.46 -6.15 -0.86
CA ASN A 71 1.43 -7.15 -0.61
C ASN A 71 0.04 -6.51 -0.56
N HIS A 72 -0.90 -7.01 -1.39
CA HIS A 72 -2.30 -6.58 -1.38
C HIS A 72 -3.27 -7.75 -1.21
N THR A 73 -2.85 -8.80 -0.48
CA THR A 73 -3.54 -10.08 -0.34
C THR A 73 -3.65 -10.87 -1.65
N VAL A 74 -4.13 -12.11 -1.60
CA VAL A 74 -4.38 -12.92 -2.80
C VAL A 74 -5.72 -12.56 -3.44
N SER A 75 -6.78 -12.52 -2.64
CA SER A 75 -8.16 -12.43 -3.12
C SER A 75 -8.76 -11.02 -3.09
N HIS A 76 -8.05 -10.03 -2.54
CA HIS A 76 -8.54 -8.66 -2.35
C HIS A 76 -9.86 -8.62 -1.56
N PRO A 77 -9.88 -9.09 -0.30
CA PRO A 77 -11.10 -9.07 0.52
C PRO A 77 -11.45 -7.64 0.95
N CYS A 78 -12.71 -7.27 0.77
CA CYS A 78 -13.29 -6.01 1.22
C CYS A 78 -14.62 -6.27 1.92
N SER A 79 -15.22 -5.23 2.51
CA SER A 79 -16.58 -5.32 3.07
C SER A 79 -17.61 -5.70 2.00
N LYS A 80 -18.64 -6.46 2.38
CA LYS A 80 -19.83 -6.70 1.54
C LYS A 80 -20.65 -5.45 1.23
N ASN A 81 -20.33 -4.32 1.85
CA ASN A 81 -20.93 -3.04 1.45
C ASN A 81 -20.41 -2.55 0.08
N PHE A 82 -19.33 -3.12 -0.43
CA PHE A 82 -18.90 -2.90 -1.81
C PHE A 82 -19.63 -3.85 -2.76
N ALA A 83 -20.33 -3.31 -3.77
CA ALA A 83 -21.10 -4.07 -4.73
C ALA A 83 -20.28 -5.17 -5.41
N PHE A 84 -19.05 -4.90 -5.80
CA PHE A 84 -18.15 -5.87 -6.44
C PHE A 84 -17.78 -7.07 -5.55
N ILE A 85 -18.00 -7.00 -4.24
CA ILE A 85 -17.86 -8.14 -3.31
C ILE A 85 -19.20 -8.87 -3.18
N ALA A 86 -20.28 -8.14 -2.91
CA ALA A 86 -21.61 -8.68 -2.71
C ALA A 86 -22.16 -9.39 -3.96
N ASP A 87 -22.09 -8.72 -5.11
CA ASP A 87 -22.64 -9.22 -6.38
C ASP A 87 -21.86 -10.43 -6.93
N ALA A 88 -20.56 -10.51 -6.64
CA ALA A 88 -19.73 -11.66 -6.97
C ALA A 88 -19.90 -12.84 -6.01
N GLY A 89 -20.75 -12.74 -4.98
CA GLY A 89 -20.92 -13.78 -3.97
C GLY A 89 -19.67 -14.05 -3.14
N ARG A 90 -18.73 -13.09 -3.10
CA ARG A 90 -17.45 -13.24 -2.39
C ARG A 90 -17.65 -13.05 -0.89
N ARG A 91 -16.80 -13.73 -0.11
CA ARG A 91 -16.74 -13.54 1.34
C ARG A 91 -16.23 -12.14 1.66
N GLY A 92 -16.95 -11.40 2.50
CA GLY A 92 -16.54 -10.07 2.96
C GLY A 92 -15.66 -10.13 4.21
N LEU A 93 -14.96 -9.03 4.50
CA LEU A 93 -14.14 -8.91 5.72
C LEU A 93 -14.95 -9.14 7.00
N GLU A 94 -16.23 -8.84 7.00
CA GLU A 94 -17.15 -9.07 8.13
C GLU A 94 -17.37 -10.55 8.45
N GLU A 95 -17.06 -11.43 7.51
CA GLU A 95 -17.21 -12.89 7.60
C GLU A 95 -15.88 -13.60 7.78
N MET A 96 -14.77 -12.85 7.84
CA MET A 96 -13.42 -13.38 8.02
C MET A 96 -13.00 -13.34 9.50
N SER A 97 -12.13 -14.28 9.87
CA SER A 97 -11.38 -14.30 11.13
C SER A 97 -9.98 -13.66 10.93
N LEU A 98 -9.24 -13.49 12.04
CA LEU A 98 -7.83 -13.10 11.97
C LEU A 98 -6.99 -14.15 11.23
N ASP A 99 -7.27 -15.44 11.42
CA ASP A 99 -6.56 -16.51 10.75
C ASP A 99 -6.80 -16.50 9.24
N ASP A 100 -8.03 -16.20 8.80
CA ASP A 100 -8.36 -16.09 7.38
C ASP A 100 -7.55 -14.97 6.71
N ILE A 101 -7.49 -13.77 7.31
CA ILE A 101 -6.75 -12.65 6.72
C ILE A 101 -5.23 -12.86 6.85
N GLU A 102 -4.75 -13.52 7.91
CA GLU A 102 -3.33 -13.88 8.05
C GLU A 102 -2.91 -14.84 6.92
N GLN A 103 -3.72 -15.83 6.57
CA GLN A 103 -3.46 -16.73 5.44
C GLN A 103 -3.39 -15.96 4.10
N GLU A 104 -4.28 -15.01 3.86
CA GLU A 104 -4.26 -14.13 2.67
C GLU A 104 -2.94 -13.34 2.58
N ILE A 105 -2.48 -12.77 3.68
CA ILE A 105 -1.26 -11.97 3.76
C ILE A 105 -0.02 -12.86 3.57
N VAL A 106 0.06 -13.97 4.28
CA VAL A 106 1.21 -14.89 4.23
C VAL A 106 1.35 -15.50 2.85
N GLU A 107 0.26 -15.98 2.27
CA GLU A 107 0.28 -16.60 0.94
C GLU A 107 0.64 -15.58 -0.16
N ALA A 108 0.10 -14.36 -0.11
CA ALA A 108 0.48 -13.31 -1.05
C ALA A 108 1.98 -12.98 -0.93
N GLY A 109 2.49 -12.82 0.28
CA GLY A 109 3.92 -12.59 0.53
C GLY A 109 4.81 -13.73 0.06
N ARG A 110 4.37 -14.99 0.22
CA ARG A 110 5.08 -16.16 -0.29
C ARG A 110 5.17 -16.14 -1.81
N ARG A 111 4.05 -15.89 -2.50
CA ARG A 111 3.98 -15.81 -3.97
C ARG A 111 4.85 -14.69 -4.53
N ILE A 112 4.85 -13.53 -3.91
CA ILE A 112 5.71 -12.39 -4.31
C ILE A 112 7.18 -12.81 -4.19
N ARG A 113 7.61 -13.33 -3.03
CA ARG A 113 9.01 -13.74 -2.82
C ARG A 113 9.46 -14.90 -3.72
N GLU A 114 8.55 -15.80 -4.11
CA GLU A 114 8.87 -16.89 -5.04
C GLU A 114 9.27 -16.36 -6.43
N VAL A 115 8.59 -15.33 -6.92
CA VAL A 115 8.85 -14.76 -8.25
C VAL A 115 9.85 -13.60 -8.21
N ILE A 116 9.90 -12.86 -7.11
CA ILE A 116 10.76 -11.68 -6.91
C ILE A 116 11.66 -11.90 -5.67
N PRO A 117 12.59 -12.88 -5.72
CA PRO A 117 13.42 -13.23 -4.57
C PRO A 117 14.42 -12.12 -4.18
N GLU A 118 14.67 -11.16 -5.05
CA GLU A 118 15.52 -10.00 -4.80
C GLU A 118 14.92 -9.07 -3.74
N GLN A 119 13.59 -9.07 -3.60
CA GLN A 119 12.86 -8.25 -2.64
C GLN A 119 12.59 -9.05 -1.35
N THR A 120 13.40 -8.84 -0.33
CA THR A 120 13.35 -9.59 0.94
C THR A 120 12.30 -9.10 1.91
N ALA A 121 11.90 -7.84 1.80
CA ALA A 121 10.91 -7.20 2.66
C ALA A 121 9.83 -6.52 1.82
N VAL A 122 8.59 -6.57 2.27
CA VAL A 122 7.44 -5.98 1.59
C VAL A 122 6.58 -5.22 2.58
N SER A 123 6.01 -4.09 2.12
CA SER A 123 4.93 -3.41 2.81
C SER A 123 3.56 -3.98 2.41
N TYR A 124 2.54 -3.59 3.16
CA TYR A 124 1.17 -4.05 2.98
C TYR A 124 0.22 -2.89 2.64
N GLY A 125 -0.56 -3.00 1.57
CA GLY A 125 -1.69 -2.13 1.28
C GLY A 125 -2.99 -2.73 1.82
N TYR A 126 -3.67 -2.04 2.75
CA TYR A 126 -4.97 -2.49 3.26
C TYR A 126 -6.01 -2.43 2.16
N THR A 127 -6.58 -3.57 1.80
CA THR A 127 -7.63 -3.66 0.78
C THR A 127 -8.83 -2.81 1.18
N CYS A 128 -9.30 -1.97 0.25
CA CYS A 128 -10.34 -0.99 0.53
C CYS A 128 -10.07 -0.12 1.77
N TYR A 129 -8.81 0.05 2.18
CA TYR A 129 -8.35 0.76 3.38
C TYR A 129 -8.91 0.24 4.71
N GLN A 130 -9.43 -0.98 4.75
CA GLN A 130 -10.16 -1.53 5.89
C GLN A 130 -9.25 -2.41 6.77
N PRO A 131 -8.93 -2.01 8.04
CA PRO A 131 -8.00 -2.75 8.90
C PRO A 131 -8.70 -3.71 9.88
N PHE A 132 -9.96 -4.10 9.63
CA PHE A 132 -10.74 -4.94 10.53
C PHE A 132 -11.36 -6.13 9.80
N VAL A 133 -11.42 -7.27 10.51
CA VAL A 133 -12.22 -8.44 10.17
C VAL A 133 -13.31 -8.65 11.21
N GLY A 134 -14.31 -9.50 10.87
CA GLY A 134 -15.45 -9.76 11.75
C GLY A 134 -16.43 -8.59 11.84
N ARG A 135 -17.47 -8.76 12.66
CA ARG A 135 -18.53 -7.76 12.87
C ARG A 135 -19.07 -7.77 14.30
N GLY A 136 -19.60 -6.63 14.75
CA GLY A 136 -20.14 -6.52 16.11
C GLY A 136 -19.15 -7.00 17.16
N PRO A 137 -19.52 -7.93 18.05
CA PRO A 137 -18.63 -8.43 19.10
C PRO A 137 -17.40 -9.19 18.60
N THR A 138 -17.40 -9.68 17.35
CA THR A 138 -16.26 -10.39 16.76
C THR A 138 -15.35 -9.52 15.94
N ARG A 139 -15.64 -8.21 15.83
CA ARG A 139 -14.81 -7.27 15.06
C ARG A 139 -13.45 -7.09 15.71
N GLN A 140 -12.38 -7.35 14.94
CA GLN A 140 -11.01 -7.26 15.42
C GLN A 140 -10.13 -6.56 14.39
N SER A 141 -9.16 -5.75 14.86
CA SER A 141 -8.13 -5.18 13.99
C SER A 141 -7.11 -6.25 13.61
N TYR A 142 -6.74 -6.31 12.33
CA TYR A 142 -5.65 -7.15 11.87
C TYR A 142 -4.32 -6.40 11.62
N VAL A 143 -4.23 -5.15 12.10
CA VAL A 143 -2.96 -4.40 12.12
C VAL A 143 -1.83 -5.19 12.81
N PRO A 144 -2.05 -5.84 13.96
CA PRO A 144 -1.04 -6.69 14.59
C PRO A 144 -0.62 -7.90 13.73
N VAL A 145 -1.51 -8.42 12.89
CA VAL A 145 -1.18 -9.49 11.93
C VAL A 145 -0.26 -8.96 10.84
N VAL A 146 -0.57 -7.79 10.27
CA VAL A 146 0.32 -7.12 9.29
C VAL A 146 1.71 -6.90 9.88
N ALA A 147 1.80 -6.48 11.14
CA ALA A 147 3.06 -6.22 11.82
C ALA A 147 3.95 -7.47 11.99
N LYS A 148 3.39 -8.67 11.98
CA LYS A 148 4.17 -9.92 12.03
C LYS A 148 4.84 -10.25 10.69
N HIS A 149 4.25 -9.83 9.56
CA HIS A 149 4.60 -10.35 8.24
C HIS A 149 5.13 -9.29 7.27
N CYS A 150 4.89 -8.01 7.55
CA CYS A 150 5.23 -6.89 6.67
C CYS A 150 6.01 -5.81 7.43
N VAL A 151 6.85 -5.07 6.70
CA VAL A 151 7.68 -4.00 7.30
C VAL A 151 6.90 -2.71 7.56
N ALA A 152 5.79 -2.52 6.87
CA ALA A 152 4.88 -1.39 7.04
C ALA A 152 3.48 -1.75 6.51
N GLY A 153 2.46 -0.97 6.87
CA GLY A 153 1.10 -1.10 6.36
C GLY A 153 0.51 0.26 5.99
N ARG A 154 -0.10 0.38 4.81
CA ARG A 154 -0.69 1.62 4.32
C ARG A 154 -2.22 1.48 4.24
N GLY A 155 -2.91 2.23 5.10
CA GLY A 155 -4.36 2.44 5.10
C GLY A 155 -4.73 3.82 4.54
N ARG A 156 -5.78 4.42 5.10
CA ARG A 156 -6.28 5.74 4.72
C ARG A 156 -6.37 6.66 5.93
N GLY A 157 -6.12 7.95 5.71
CA GLY A 157 -6.29 8.99 6.72
C GLY A 157 -6.51 10.35 6.08
N GLU A 158 -6.58 11.38 6.91
CA GLU A 158 -6.93 12.74 6.51
C GLU A 158 -5.71 13.66 6.37
N ARG A 159 -4.57 13.28 6.94
CA ARG A 159 -3.38 14.13 7.02
C ARG A 159 -2.11 13.35 6.74
N PRO A 160 -1.03 14.01 6.30
CA PRO A 160 0.28 13.40 6.22
C PRO A 160 0.75 12.87 7.58
N ASN A 161 1.47 11.76 7.57
CA ASN A 161 1.96 11.11 8.77
C ASN A 161 3.00 11.96 9.49
N ASP A 162 2.90 12.05 10.82
CA ASP A 162 3.98 12.62 11.64
C ASP A 162 5.00 11.48 11.93
N PRO A 163 6.22 11.55 11.42
CA PRO A 163 7.20 10.46 11.54
C PRO A 163 7.60 10.15 12.99
N ARG A 164 7.29 11.04 13.95
CA ARG A 164 7.57 10.84 15.38
C ARG A 164 6.48 10.05 16.10
N HIS A 165 5.28 9.92 15.51
CA HIS A 165 4.10 9.39 16.18
C HIS A 165 3.27 8.42 15.32
N CYS A 166 3.56 8.28 14.02
CA CYS A 166 2.79 7.40 13.16
C CYS A 166 3.02 5.92 13.52
N ASP A 167 1.96 5.12 13.39
CA ASP A 167 2.06 3.68 13.41
C ASP A 167 2.51 3.20 12.02
N LEU A 168 3.69 2.58 11.94
CA LEU A 168 4.24 2.09 10.67
C LEU A 168 3.36 1.01 10.02
N TRP A 169 2.58 0.29 10.80
CA TRP A 169 1.70 -0.76 10.30
C TRP A 169 0.28 -0.28 9.97
N TYR A 170 -0.03 1.01 10.21
CA TYR A 170 -1.24 1.66 9.74
C TYR A 170 -0.97 3.12 9.34
N LEU A 171 -0.08 3.30 8.36
CA LEU A 171 0.24 4.60 7.80
C LEU A 171 -0.98 5.18 7.04
N TRP A 172 -1.17 6.46 7.18
CA TRP A 172 -2.24 7.19 6.51
C TRP A 172 -1.82 7.58 5.10
N SER A 173 -2.70 7.33 4.13
CA SER A 173 -2.53 7.78 2.74
C SER A 173 -3.72 8.58 2.26
N THR A 174 -3.49 9.38 1.22
CA THR A 174 -4.51 10.18 0.54
C THR A 174 -4.85 9.52 -0.79
N PRO A 175 -6.12 9.08 -1.00
CA PRO A 175 -6.59 8.66 -2.32
C PRO A 175 -6.54 9.83 -3.31
N CYS A 176 -5.94 9.61 -4.48
CA CYS A 176 -5.63 10.66 -5.46
C CYS A 176 -6.42 10.56 -6.77
N GLU A 177 -7.53 9.78 -6.77
CA GLU A 177 -8.36 9.68 -7.96
C GLU A 177 -8.92 11.04 -8.37
N ARG A 178 -8.78 11.36 -9.64
CA ARG A 178 -9.26 12.61 -10.27
C ARG A 178 -8.55 13.89 -9.80
N MET A 179 -7.46 13.79 -9.03
CA MET A 179 -6.66 14.96 -8.68
C MET A 179 -5.83 15.44 -9.87
N THR A 180 -5.72 16.74 -10.01
CA THR A 180 -4.80 17.39 -10.95
C THR A 180 -3.36 17.32 -10.47
N GLY A 181 -2.39 17.46 -11.36
CA GLY A 181 -0.98 17.54 -10.98
C GLY A 181 -0.67 18.65 -9.97
N ALA A 182 -1.35 19.80 -10.08
CA ALA A 182 -1.19 20.91 -9.15
C ALA A 182 -1.67 20.54 -7.72
N GLU A 183 -2.79 19.81 -7.60
CA GLU A 183 -3.29 19.33 -6.31
C GLU A 183 -2.32 18.32 -5.69
N LEU A 184 -1.76 17.41 -6.49
CA LEU A 184 -0.75 16.43 -6.01
C LEU A 184 0.52 17.12 -5.52
N VAL A 185 1.02 18.11 -6.26
CA VAL A 185 2.17 18.93 -5.85
C VAL A 185 1.86 19.68 -4.55
N GLY A 186 0.65 20.26 -4.43
CA GLY A 186 0.22 20.95 -3.22
C GLY A 186 0.23 20.05 -1.97
N LEU A 187 -0.16 18.77 -2.10
CA LEU A 187 -0.08 17.79 -1.01
C LEU A 187 1.38 17.53 -0.58
N ALA A 188 2.28 17.42 -1.55
CA ALA A 188 3.71 17.23 -1.28
C ALA A 188 4.34 18.45 -0.58
N GLU A 189 4.05 19.65 -1.08
CA GLU A 189 4.52 20.92 -0.49
C GLU A 189 3.97 21.12 0.92
N GLN A 190 2.70 20.81 1.16
CA GLN A 190 2.09 20.87 2.49
C GLN A 190 2.78 19.90 3.46
N ALA A 191 3.08 18.68 3.03
CA ALA A 191 3.79 17.71 3.86
C ALA A 191 5.20 18.21 4.22
N ALA A 192 5.95 18.74 3.24
CA ALA A 192 7.26 19.32 3.46
C ALA A 192 7.22 20.50 4.44
N ALA A 193 6.28 21.44 4.24
CA ALA A 193 6.12 22.60 5.13
C ALA A 193 5.80 22.21 6.58
N GLN A 194 5.20 21.04 6.81
CA GLN A 194 4.84 20.53 8.14
C GLN A 194 5.88 19.54 8.71
N GLY A 195 6.94 19.22 7.99
CA GLY A 195 7.91 18.20 8.39
C GLY A 195 7.32 16.78 8.41
N ARG A 196 6.35 16.49 7.54
CA ARG A 196 5.55 15.26 7.54
C ARG A 196 5.82 14.36 6.32
N TRP A 197 5.20 13.19 6.33
CA TRP A 197 5.27 12.17 5.29
C TRP A 197 3.92 12.01 4.62
N ALA A 198 3.80 12.49 3.37
CA ALA A 198 2.63 12.24 2.54
C ALA A 198 2.76 10.89 1.82
N ILE A 199 1.72 10.09 1.84
CA ILE A 199 1.59 8.89 1.02
C ILE A 199 0.41 9.11 0.08
N LEU A 200 0.68 9.11 -1.21
CA LEU A 200 -0.31 9.32 -2.26
C LEU A 200 -0.70 7.96 -2.85
N THR A 201 -1.99 7.68 -2.92
CA THR A 201 -2.50 6.40 -3.43
C THR A 201 -3.25 6.60 -4.72
N PHE A 202 -2.84 5.85 -5.74
CA PHE A 202 -3.44 5.81 -7.06
C PHE A 202 -4.08 4.44 -7.31
N MET A 203 -5.24 4.46 -7.95
CA MET A 203 -5.87 3.28 -8.55
C MET A 203 -5.47 3.17 -10.04
N GLY A 204 -5.98 2.19 -10.76
CA GLY A 204 -5.69 2.04 -12.19
C GLY A 204 -6.47 2.98 -13.10
#